data_66544c8d2907bc4febd4f81df8627c07
#
_entry.id   66544c8d2907bc4febd4f81df8627c07
#
_cell.length_a   1.000
_cell.length_b   1.000
_cell.length_c   1.000
_cell.angle_alpha   90.00
_cell.angle_beta   90.00
_cell.angle_gamma   90.00
#
_symmetry.space_group_name_H-M   'P 1'
#
loop_
_entity.id
_entity.type
_entity.pdbx_description
1 polymer ?
#
loop_
_entity_poly.entity_id
_entity_poly.type
_entity_poly.pdbx_seq_one_letter_code
_entity_poly.pdbx_strand_id
1 'polypeptide(L)'
;MNLLKPFFLVLKHRLKKLLGENFIEERNRMIKDDPVNYVKFLFQDAKIEGMVIDEGFGKKEIEPPVKYKLLFRIEKIINDEMFKKPFDKAVEYFEESLREKIRTGYSGFKTIIAYRTGLKISCNESKAFEDFYDKERDWFGKRAKGFRDFLVCKTLEIAKELKVPVQIHTGAGDRDIKFDLSLPSYLTDIVRKYEGKVVFVHAGYPYHRETAWMSYIFPSVYLDVSQFNPLAPLSAFNVIKEIFEVSPANKVLYGSDAFNVPEIAWLGAKLAKESFEELRSEFLKRDLMSEEDLEVLKERFFYKNAEELYDF
;
A
#
# COMPACT_ATOMS: atom_id res chain seq x y z
N MET A 1 -14.02 -7.61 18.61
CA MET A 1 -13.16 -8.24 17.54
C MET A 1 -13.63 -9.67 17.33
N ASN A 2 -13.86 -10.12 16.10
CA ASN A 2 -14.29 -11.50 15.85
C ASN A 2 -13.06 -12.42 15.77
N LEU A 3 -12.75 -13.11 16.86
CA LEU A 3 -11.60 -14.02 16.99
C LEU A 3 -11.74 -15.32 16.16
N LEU A 4 -12.89 -15.53 15.53
CA LEU A 4 -13.13 -16.68 14.64
C LEU A 4 -12.81 -16.39 13.17
N LYS A 5 -12.35 -15.19 12.82
CA LYS A 5 -11.83 -14.95 11.47
C LYS A 5 -10.64 -15.87 11.20
N PRO A 6 -10.57 -16.55 10.04
CA PRO A 6 -9.47 -17.48 9.71
C PRO A 6 -8.08 -16.89 9.94
N PHE A 7 -7.88 -15.63 9.60
CA PHE A 7 -6.65 -14.91 9.88
C PHE A 7 -6.19 -14.99 11.34
N PHE A 8 -7.11 -14.76 12.32
CA PHE A 8 -6.74 -14.83 13.74
C PHE A 8 -6.43 -16.26 14.19
N LEU A 9 -7.07 -17.25 13.60
CA LEU A 9 -6.77 -18.67 13.90
C LEU A 9 -5.38 -19.05 13.39
N VAL A 10 -5.01 -18.59 12.20
CA VAL A 10 -3.66 -18.79 11.64
C VAL A 10 -2.62 -18.05 12.47
N LEU A 11 -2.85 -16.76 12.79
CA LEU A 11 -1.95 -15.97 13.62
C LEU A 11 -1.74 -16.63 14.99
N LYS A 12 -2.81 -17.03 15.67
CA LYS A 12 -2.76 -17.75 16.93
C LYS A 12 -1.91 -19.03 16.83
N HIS A 13 -2.15 -19.84 15.80
CA HIS A 13 -1.42 -21.09 15.59
C HIS A 13 0.08 -20.82 15.39
N ARG A 14 0.44 -19.83 14.57
CA ARG A 14 1.84 -19.46 14.29
C ARG A 14 2.53 -18.85 15.51
N LEU A 15 1.84 -18.01 16.29
CA LEU A 15 2.40 -17.46 17.54
C LEU A 15 2.62 -18.53 18.61
N LYS A 16 1.73 -19.53 18.73
CA LYS A 16 1.99 -20.68 19.59
C LYS A 16 3.25 -21.46 19.22
N LYS A 17 3.52 -21.63 17.92
CA LYS A 17 4.76 -22.26 17.47
C LYS A 17 6.01 -21.43 17.78
N LEU A 18 5.89 -20.10 17.77
CA LEU A 18 7.02 -19.19 18.02
C LEU A 18 7.27 -18.97 19.50
N LEU A 19 6.23 -18.79 20.32
CA LEU A 19 6.29 -18.33 21.71
C LEU A 19 5.86 -19.42 22.74
N GLY A 20 5.43 -20.59 22.27
CA GLY A 20 4.93 -21.67 23.12
C GLY A 20 3.42 -21.59 23.41
N GLU A 21 2.90 -22.56 24.20
CA GLU A 21 1.46 -22.67 24.49
C GLU A 21 0.91 -21.44 25.21
N ASN A 22 1.69 -20.79 26.07
CA ASN A 22 1.33 -19.59 26.81
C ASN A 22 1.71 -18.31 26.06
N PHE A 23 1.57 -18.32 24.71
CA PHE A 23 2.02 -17.24 23.85
C PHE A 23 1.43 -15.87 24.18
N ILE A 24 0.23 -15.78 24.75
CA ILE A 24 -0.40 -14.51 25.13
C ILE A 24 0.36 -13.87 26.30
N GLU A 25 0.62 -14.64 27.34
CA GLU A 25 1.36 -14.19 28.52
C GLU A 25 2.80 -13.83 28.14
N GLU A 26 3.45 -14.66 27.33
CA GLU A 26 4.82 -14.42 26.87
C GLU A 26 4.91 -13.16 26.00
N ARG A 27 4.00 -12.99 25.03
CA ARG A 27 3.88 -11.78 24.24
C ARG A 27 3.69 -10.52 25.11
N ASN A 28 2.76 -10.59 26.07
CA ASN A 28 2.47 -9.46 26.94
C ASN A 28 3.67 -9.14 27.86
N ARG A 29 4.38 -10.15 28.33
CA ARG A 29 5.63 -9.99 29.09
C ARG A 29 6.69 -9.27 28.25
N MET A 30 6.97 -9.76 27.02
CA MET A 30 7.97 -9.17 26.15
C MET A 30 7.66 -7.72 25.79
N ILE A 31 6.39 -7.38 25.50
CA ILE A 31 5.96 -6.01 25.22
C ILE A 31 6.09 -5.10 26.45
N LYS A 32 5.79 -5.62 27.64
CA LYS A 32 5.92 -4.85 28.88
C LYS A 32 7.38 -4.60 29.23
N ASP A 33 8.25 -5.56 28.97
CA ASP A 33 9.68 -5.44 29.24
C ASP A 33 10.37 -4.48 28.26
N ASP A 34 10.16 -4.67 26.97
CA ASP A 34 10.69 -3.81 25.90
C ASP A 34 9.90 -4.00 24.59
N PRO A 35 8.98 -3.09 24.25
CA PRO A 35 8.17 -3.20 23.04
C PRO A 35 9.01 -3.13 21.74
N VAL A 36 10.10 -2.37 21.73
CA VAL A 36 10.99 -2.27 20.55
C VAL A 36 11.74 -3.58 20.33
N ASN A 37 12.22 -4.20 21.40
CA ASN A 37 12.90 -5.50 21.31
C ASN A 37 11.93 -6.61 20.88
N TYR A 38 10.66 -6.55 21.31
CA TYR A 38 9.65 -7.48 20.82
C TYR A 38 9.44 -7.37 19.29
N VAL A 39 9.32 -6.14 18.77
CA VAL A 39 9.22 -5.92 17.32
C VAL A 39 10.47 -6.42 16.61
N LYS A 40 11.65 -6.12 17.15
CA LYS A 40 12.94 -6.60 16.60
C LYS A 40 13.01 -8.11 16.53
N PHE A 41 12.57 -8.79 17.58
CA PHE A 41 12.50 -10.26 17.63
C PHE A 41 11.64 -10.84 16.49
N LEU A 42 10.41 -10.30 16.30
CA LEU A 42 9.53 -10.73 15.23
C LEU A 42 10.13 -10.47 13.84
N PHE A 43 10.73 -9.30 13.65
CA PHE A 43 11.31 -8.90 12.36
C PHE A 43 12.55 -9.73 12.01
N GLN A 44 13.36 -10.08 13.00
CA GLN A 44 14.51 -10.99 12.80
C GLN A 44 14.05 -12.39 12.40
N ASP A 45 13.03 -12.96 13.07
CA ASP A 45 12.46 -14.26 12.70
C ASP A 45 11.86 -14.28 11.29
N ALA A 46 11.20 -13.18 10.89
CA ALA A 46 10.64 -13.01 9.54
C ALA A 46 11.66 -12.50 8.52
N LYS A 47 12.90 -12.14 8.91
CA LYS A 47 13.92 -11.51 8.05
C LYS A 47 13.38 -10.24 7.37
N ILE A 48 12.76 -9.35 8.15
CA ILE A 48 12.33 -8.01 7.71
C ILE A 48 13.46 -7.04 8.02
N GLU A 49 14.06 -6.42 7.00
CA GLU A 49 15.22 -5.53 7.11
C GLU A 49 14.90 -4.08 6.76
N GLY A 50 13.77 -3.85 6.09
CA GLY A 50 13.32 -2.53 5.70
C GLY A 50 11.81 -2.43 5.55
N MET A 51 11.27 -1.21 5.63
CA MET A 51 9.84 -0.93 5.51
C MET A 51 9.58 0.37 4.77
N VAL A 52 8.51 0.39 3.99
CA VAL A 52 7.87 1.61 3.49
C VAL A 52 6.58 1.81 4.27
N ILE A 53 6.44 2.97 4.92
CA ILE A 53 5.39 3.22 5.91
C ILE A 53 4.52 4.40 5.47
N ASP A 54 3.22 4.17 5.35
CA ASP A 54 2.21 5.22 5.35
C ASP A 54 1.80 5.49 6.81
N GLU A 55 2.15 6.65 7.35
CA GLU A 55 1.85 7.01 8.75
C GLU A 55 0.34 7.18 9.03
N GLY A 56 -0.51 7.13 8.01
CA GLY A 56 -1.93 7.36 8.18
C GLY A 56 -2.25 8.75 8.75
N PHE A 57 -3.27 8.83 9.61
CA PHE A 57 -3.65 10.04 10.35
C PHE A 57 -3.09 10.09 11.77
N GLY A 58 -2.47 9.01 12.24
CA GLY A 58 -1.88 8.90 13.56
C GLY A 58 -0.55 9.65 13.70
N LYS A 59 -0.04 9.66 14.93
CA LYS A 59 1.34 10.01 15.22
C LYS A 59 2.16 8.73 15.35
N LYS A 60 3.40 8.77 14.92
CA LYS A 60 4.36 7.70 15.10
C LYS A 60 4.70 7.60 16.61
N GLU A 61 4.41 6.47 17.21
CA GLU A 61 4.68 6.24 18.63
C GLU A 61 6.01 5.54 18.86
N ILE A 62 6.40 4.62 17.96
CA ILE A 62 7.63 3.83 18.06
C ILE A 62 8.33 3.83 16.70
N GLU A 63 9.63 4.09 16.72
CA GLU A 63 10.44 3.90 15.51
C GLU A 63 10.64 2.41 15.21
N PRO A 64 10.43 1.98 13.95
CA PRO A 64 10.72 0.61 13.56
C PRO A 64 12.20 0.29 13.81
N PRO A 65 12.53 -0.92 14.33
CA PRO A 65 13.91 -1.31 14.58
C PRO A 65 14.67 -1.77 13.31
N VAL A 66 14.25 -1.27 12.15
CA VAL A 66 14.79 -1.55 10.81
C VAL A 66 14.84 -0.26 9.99
N LYS A 67 15.55 -0.27 8.87
CA LYS A 67 15.51 0.87 7.92
C LYS A 67 14.08 1.13 7.47
N TYR A 68 13.71 2.39 7.29
CA TYR A 68 12.37 2.71 6.78
C TYR A 68 12.35 3.98 5.93
N LYS A 69 11.38 4.02 5.02
CA LYS A 69 11.00 5.18 4.23
C LYS A 69 9.57 5.57 4.54
N LEU A 70 9.26 6.85 4.52
CA LEU A 70 7.93 7.37 4.84
C LEU A 70 7.19 7.78 3.56
N LEU A 71 5.90 7.48 3.52
CA LEU A 71 4.96 8.00 2.53
C LEU A 71 4.03 9.01 3.18
N PHE A 72 3.85 10.13 2.52
CA PHE A 72 2.94 11.15 3.00
C PHE A 72 1.52 10.94 2.45
N ARG A 73 0.55 10.80 3.37
CA ARG A 73 -0.86 10.69 3.02
C ARG A 73 -1.43 12.07 2.67
N ILE A 74 -1.79 12.28 1.40
CA ILE A 74 -2.19 13.59 0.88
C ILE A 74 -3.46 14.14 1.54
N GLU A 75 -4.37 13.27 1.98
CA GLU A 75 -5.59 13.66 2.67
C GLU A 75 -5.33 14.41 3.99
N LYS A 76 -4.11 14.35 4.55
CA LYS A 76 -3.72 15.12 5.75
C LYS A 76 -3.67 16.65 5.50
N ILE A 77 -3.49 17.07 4.25
CA ILE A 77 -3.48 18.50 3.88
C ILE A 77 -4.90 19.05 3.74
N ILE A 78 -5.88 18.19 3.43
CA ILE A 78 -7.27 18.59 3.23
C ILE A 78 -7.90 18.87 4.60
N ASN A 79 -7.78 20.10 5.07
CA ASN A 79 -8.21 20.53 6.40
C ASN A 79 -8.82 21.94 6.37
N ASP A 80 -9.36 22.40 7.49
CA ASP A 80 -10.05 23.69 7.60
C ASP A 80 -9.16 24.88 7.22
N GLU A 81 -7.87 24.82 7.48
CA GLU A 81 -6.91 25.90 7.12
C GLU A 81 -6.81 26.07 5.60
N MET A 82 -6.82 24.98 4.86
CA MET A 82 -6.86 25.01 3.40
C MET A 82 -8.11 25.75 2.89
N PHE A 83 -9.24 25.49 3.50
CA PHE A 83 -10.54 26.03 3.06
C PHE A 83 -10.87 27.45 3.51
N LYS A 84 -10.04 28.03 4.37
CA LYS A 84 -10.07 29.47 4.67
C LYS A 84 -9.47 30.33 3.56
N LYS A 85 -8.77 29.72 2.61
CA LYS A 85 -8.10 30.39 1.49
C LYS A 85 -9.01 30.46 0.27
N PRO A 86 -8.82 31.42 -0.65
CA PRO A 86 -9.40 31.34 -1.99
C PRO A 86 -8.91 30.09 -2.71
N PHE A 87 -9.69 29.57 -3.68
CA PHE A 87 -9.40 28.33 -4.39
C PHE A 87 -7.95 28.23 -4.89
N ASP A 88 -7.48 29.23 -5.64
CA ASP A 88 -6.11 29.21 -6.20
C ASP A 88 -5.04 29.11 -5.09
N LYS A 89 -5.26 29.86 -3.99
CA LYS A 89 -4.36 29.85 -2.82
C LYS A 89 -4.44 28.56 -2.02
N ALA A 90 -5.58 27.88 -2.03
CA ALA A 90 -5.74 26.56 -1.43
C ALA A 90 -5.00 25.49 -2.25
N VAL A 91 -5.06 25.57 -3.57
CA VAL A 91 -4.33 24.69 -4.47
C VAL A 91 -2.81 24.91 -4.33
N GLU A 92 -2.36 26.16 -4.37
CA GLU A 92 -0.93 26.53 -4.15
C GLU A 92 -0.43 26.02 -2.79
N TYR A 93 -1.21 26.19 -1.72
CA TYR A 93 -0.91 25.68 -0.39
C TYR A 93 -0.76 24.14 -0.39
N PHE A 94 -1.65 23.44 -1.09
CA PHE A 94 -1.59 21.99 -1.22
C PHE A 94 -0.31 21.55 -1.96
N GLU A 95 -0.03 22.15 -3.11
CA GLU A 95 1.16 21.83 -3.91
C GLU A 95 2.46 22.08 -3.16
N GLU A 96 2.59 23.25 -2.48
CA GLU A 96 3.78 23.57 -1.71
C GLU A 96 3.94 22.63 -0.49
N SER A 97 2.82 22.28 0.15
CA SER A 97 2.84 21.30 1.24
C SER A 97 3.37 19.94 0.77
N LEU A 98 3.00 19.47 -0.42
CA LEU A 98 3.53 18.22 -0.99
C LEU A 98 5.04 18.31 -1.24
N ARG A 99 5.50 19.41 -1.85
CA ARG A 99 6.94 19.65 -2.11
C ARG A 99 7.74 19.68 -0.81
N GLU A 100 7.20 20.34 0.21
CA GLU A 100 7.85 20.40 1.52
C GLU A 100 7.98 19.02 2.16
N LYS A 101 6.98 18.13 2.02
CA LYS A 101 7.08 16.77 2.54
C LYS A 101 8.23 15.98 1.92
N ILE A 102 8.46 16.09 0.63
CA ILE A 102 9.62 15.44 0.00
C ILE A 102 10.94 16.07 0.49
N ARG A 103 11.03 17.41 0.61
CA ARG A 103 12.21 18.08 1.18
C ARG A 103 12.49 17.63 2.63
N THR A 104 11.48 17.29 3.40
CA THR A 104 11.61 16.80 4.78
C THR A 104 11.81 15.30 4.91
N GLY A 105 12.05 14.57 3.80
CA GLY A 105 12.50 13.19 3.80
C GLY A 105 11.43 12.13 3.53
N TYR A 106 10.21 12.52 3.10
CA TYR A 106 9.26 11.54 2.58
C TYR A 106 9.71 11.06 1.20
N SER A 107 9.53 9.77 0.93
CA SER A 107 9.96 9.11 -0.31
C SER A 107 8.83 8.93 -1.33
N GLY A 108 7.66 9.52 -1.10
CA GLY A 108 6.51 9.45 -1.99
C GLY A 108 5.20 9.82 -1.29
N PHE A 109 4.12 9.65 -2.04
CA PHE A 109 2.79 10.00 -1.58
C PHE A 109 1.88 8.79 -1.50
N LYS A 110 0.85 8.88 -0.65
CA LYS A 110 -0.25 7.91 -0.55
C LYS A 110 -1.57 8.64 -0.64
N THR A 111 -2.53 8.06 -1.38
CA THR A 111 -3.94 8.49 -1.34
C THR A 111 -4.87 7.35 -1.01
N ILE A 112 -5.90 7.67 -0.24
CA ILE A 112 -7.02 6.78 0.10
C ILE A 112 -8.32 7.27 -0.54
N ILE A 113 -8.25 7.93 -1.69
CA ILE A 113 -9.42 8.47 -2.39
C ILE A 113 -10.49 7.41 -2.67
N ALA A 114 -10.12 6.13 -2.79
CA ALA A 114 -11.04 5.00 -2.92
C ALA A 114 -12.09 4.97 -1.80
N TYR A 115 -11.71 5.33 -0.57
CA TYR A 115 -12.62 5.42 0.59
C TYR A 115 -13.47 6.70 0.60
N ARG A 116 -13.11 7.69 -0.20
CA ARG A 116 -13.77 9.00 -0.21
C ARG A 116 -14.75 9.09 -1.38
N THR A 117 -14.24 9.37 -2.56
CA THR A 117 -15.02 9.65 -3.76
C THR A 117 -14.83 8.63 -4.87
N GLY A 118 -13.99 7.60 -4.64
CA GLY A 118 -13.75 6.50 -5.56
C GLY A 118 -12.66 6.79 -6.59
N LEU A 119 -12.31 5.75 -7.35
CA LEU A 119 -11.16 5.75 -8.29
C LEU A 119 -11.49 6.28 -9.70
N LYS A 120 -12.75 6.58 -9.99
CA LYS A 120 -13.12 7.24 -11.28
C LYS A 120 -12.77 8.72 -11.19
N ILE A 121 -11.48 9.02 -11.31
CA ILE A 121 -10.90 10.35 -11.08
C ILE A 121 -11.01 11.21 -12.35
N SER A 122 -11.34 12.50 -12.18
CA SER A 122 -11.38 13.50 -13.25
C SER A 122 -10.57 14.74 -12.88
N CYS A 123 -9.64 15.14 -13.75
CA CYS A 123 -8.79 16.31 -13.54
C CYS A 123 -9.47 17.63 -14.02
N ASN A 124 -10.76 17.78 -13.77
CA ASN A 124 -11.53 18.95 -14.21
C ASN A 124 -11.46 20.08 -13.16
N GLU A 125 -10.73 21.14 -13.49
CA GLU A 125 -10.52 22.28 -12.59
C GLU A 125 -11.81 23.09 -12.35
N SER A 126 -12.66 23.27 -13.38
CA SER A 126 -13.93 23.99 -13.20
C SER A 126 -14.84 23.27 -12.21
N LYS A 127 -14.90 21.93 -12.29
CA LYS A 127 -15.64 21.12 -11.33
C LYS A 127 -15.02 21.16 -9.94
N ALA A 128 -13.71 21.19 -9.86
CA ALA A 128 -12.99 21.34 -8.59
C ALA A 128 -13.30 22.67 -7.92
N PHE A 129 -13.34 23.76 -8.71
CA PHE A 129 -13.69 25.08 -8.22
C PHE A 129 -15.13 25.13 -7.67
N GLU A 130 -16.11 24.58 -8.39
CA GLU A 130 -17.49 24.48 -7.92
C GLU A 130 -17.58 23.71 -6.59
N ASP A 131 -16.99 22.54 -6.52
CA ASP A 131 -17.01 21.67 -5.33
C ASP A 131 -16.27 22.31 -4.14
N PHE A 132 -15.23 23.11 -4.38
CA PHE A 132 -14.49 23.80 -3.34
C PHE A 132 -15.37 24.79 -2.56
N TYR A 133 -16.28 25.47 -3.22
CA TYR A 133 -17.20 26.43 -2.58
C TYR A 133 -18.53 25.81 -2.17
N ASP A 134 -18.73 24.52 -2.36
CA ASP A 134 -19.95 23.84 -1.89
C ASP A 134 -20.01 23.87 -0.35
N LYS A 135 -21.06 24.49 0.19
CA LYS A 135 -21.27 24.63 1.64
C LYS A 135 -21.58 23.30 2.33
N GLU A 136 -22.06 22.31 1.58
CA GLU A 136 -22.40 20.98 2.10
C GLU A 136 -21.25 19.98 1.94
N ARG A 137 -20.05 20.46 1.63
CA ARG A 137 -18.86 19.62 1.52
C ARG A 137 -18.61 18.83 2.80
N ASP A 138 -18.23 17.57 2.64
CA ASP A 138 -17.92 16.65 3.70
C ASP A 138 -16.48 16.18 3.56
N TRP A 139 -15.63 16.50 4.55
CA TRP A 139 -14.22 16.19 4.56
C TRP A 139 -13.91 14.70 4.66
N PHE A 140 -14.75 13.96 5.37
CA PHE A 140 -14.60 12.52 5.58
C PHE A 140 -15.50 11.71 4.63
N GLY A 141 -16.43 12.35 3.95
CA GLY A 141 -17.42 11.71 3.13
C GLY A 141 -17.18 11.84 1.64
N LYS A 142 -18.29 11.77 0.90
CA LYS A 142 -18.33 11.53 -0.54
C LYS A 142 -18.59 12.80 -1.35
N ARG A 143 -18.73 13.92 -0.71
CA ARG A 143 -18.93 15.23 -1.34
C ARG A 143 -17.59 15.84 -1.76
N ALA A 144 -17.65 16.86 -2.60
CA ALA A 144 -16.47 17.49 -3.17
C ALA A 144 -15.60 16.55 -4.02
N LYS A 145 -16.25 15.66 -4.80
CA LYS A 145 -15.57 14.70 -5.66
C LYS A 145 -14.62 15.38 -6.65
N GLY A 146 -15.12 16.40 -7.37
CA GLY A 146 -14.30 17.11 -8.36
C GLY A 146 -13.07 17.76 -7.75
N PHE A 147 -13.19 18.34 -6.55
CA PHE A 147 -12.07 18.92 -5.84
C PHE A 147 -11.04 17.85 -5.40
N ARG A 148 -11.49 16.74 -4.81
CA ARG A 148 -10.61 15.66 -4.40
C ARG A 148 -9.88 14.99 -5.58
N ASP A 149 -10.62 14.76 -6.66
CA ASP A 149 -10.06 14.22 -7.90
C ASP A 149 -8.96 15.15 -8.46
N PHE A 150 -9.21 16.45 -8.47
CA PHE A 150 -8.25 17.46 -8.92
C PHE A 150 -6.98 17.47 -8.06
N LEU A 151 -7.09 17.35 -6.73
CA LEU A 151 -5.93 17.27 -5.84
C LEU A 151 -5.11 15.99 -6.08
N VAL A 152 -5.74 14.87 -6.42
CA VAL A 152 -5.00 13.66 -6.83
C VAL A 152 -4.25 13.91 -8.14
N CYS A 153 -4.87 14.58 -9.12
CA CYS A 153 -4.18 14.94 -10.36
C CYS A 153 -2.98 15.85 -10.10
N LYS A 154 -3.13 16.87 -9.24
CA LYS A 154 -2.01 17.72 -8.81
C LYS A 154 -0.91 16.93 -8.08
N THR A 155 -1.29 15.95 -7.27
CA THR A 155 -0.32 15.05 -6.63
C THR A 155 0.47 14.27 -7.65
N LEU A 156 -0.17 13.72 -8.68
CA LEU A 156 0.51 12.99 -9.76
C LEU A 156 1.46 13.90 -10.54
N GLU A 157 1.05 15.13 -10.88
CA GLU A 157 1.92 16.12 -11.56
C GLU A 157 3.20 16.39 -10.75
N ILE A 158 3.07 16.69 -9.45
CA ILE A 158 4.18 16.97 -8.54
C ILE A 158 5.05 15.73 -8.34
N ALA A 159 4.45 14.56 -8.15
CA ALA A 159 5.19 13.31 -7.98
C ALA A 159 6.05 12.98 -9.21
N LYS A 160 5.53 13.21 -10.44
CA LYS A 160 6.30 13.07 -11.67
C LYS A 160 7.49 14.03 -11.71
N GLU A 161 7.26 15.30 -11.39
CA GLU A 161 8.31 16.33 -11.34
C GLU A 161 9.41 15.96 -10.33
N LEU A 162 9.02 15.55 -9.13
CA LEU A 162 9.94 15.17 -8.05
C LEU A 162 10.49 13.74 -8.19
N LYS A 163 10.05 12.98 -9.21
CA LYS A 163 10.45 11.59 -9.49
C LYS A 163 10.15 10.61 -8.34
N VAL A 164 9.11 10.86 -7.55
CA VAL A 164 8.69 10.01 -6.45
C VAL A 164 7.41 9.23 -6.80
N PRO A 165 7.17 8.05 -6.22
CA PRO A 165 5.98 7.26 -6.48
C PRO A 165 4.75 7.78 -5.73
N VAL A 166 3.56 7.45 -6.28
CA VAL A 166 2.28 7.65 -5.62
C VAL A 166 1.61 6.29 -5.39
N GLN A 167 1.36 5.94 -4.15
CA GLN A 167 0.51 4.80 -3.80
C GLN A 167 -0.97 5.20 -3.84
N ILE A 168 -1.77 4.42 -4.52
CA ILE A 168 -3.23 4.59 -4.59
C ILE A 168 -3.88 3.34 -4.01
N HIS A 169 -4.71 3.52 -2.97
CA HIS A 169 -5.51 2.42 -2.44
C HIS A 169 -6.50 1.92 -3.50
N THR A 170 -6.51 0.60 -3.75
CA THR A 170 -7.38 -0.04 -4.74
C THR A 170 -8.00 -1.31 -4.16
N GLY A 171 -9.18 -1.71 -4.66
CA GLY A 171 -9.84 -2.95 -4.27
C GLY A 171 -10.42 -2.96 -2.85
N ALA A 172 -10.21 -4.07 -2.15
CA ALA A 172 -10.72 -4.31 -0.79
C ALA A 172 -10.08 -3.39 0.25
N GLY A 173 -10.76 -3.23 1.38
CA GLY A 173 -10.30 -2.37 2.48
C GLY A 173 -11.18 -2.51 3.71
N ASP A 174 -11.18 -1.48 4.56
CA ASP A 174 -12.01 -1.40 5.75
C ASP A 174 -13.50 -1.21 5.40
N ARG A 175 -14.36 -1.21 6.43
CA ARG A 175 -15.84 -1.17 6.28
C ARG A 175 -16.37 0.00 5.44
N ASP A 176 -15.59 1.08 5.29
CA ASP A 176 -16.01 2.28 4.55
C ASP A 176 -15.75 2.17 3.04
N ILE A 177 -15.04 1.11 2.58
CA ILE A 177 -14.78 0.87 1.17
C ILE A 177 -16.07 0.53 0.42
N LYS A 178 -16.19 1.02 -0.80
CA LYS A 178 -17.21 0.61 -1.77
C LYS A 178 -16.54 -0.09 -2.93
N PHE A 179 -16.80 -1.36 -3.09
CA PHE A 179 -16.18 -2.19 -4.13
C PHE A 179 -16.41 -1.64 -5.54
N ASP A 180 -17.63 -1.15 -5.81
CA ASP A 180 -18.00 -0.52 -7.08
C ASP A 180 -17.29 0.80 -7.37
N LEU A 181 -16.64 1.41 -6.37
CA LEU A 181 -15.87 2.64 -6.50
C LEU A 181 -14.35 2.43 -6.39
N SER A 182 -13.89 1.22 -6.06
CA SER A 182 -12.49 0.90 -5.81
C SER A 182 -11.85 0.01 -6.89
N LEU A 183 -12.50 -0.14 -8.06
CA LEU A 183 -11.96 -0.91 -9.18
C LEU A 183 -10.71 -0.25 -9.76
N PRO A 184 -9.59 -0.97 -9.89
CA PRO A 184 -8.35 -0.45 -10.48
C PRO A 184 -8.54 0.07 -11.91
N SER A 185 -9.39 -0.57 -12.71
CA SER A 185 -9.68 -0.20 -14.10
C SER A 185 -10.24 1.21 -14.27
N TYR A 186 -10.82 1.83 -13.24
CA TYR A 186 -11.22 3.24 -13.28
C TYR A 186 -10.02 4.20 -13.43
N LEU A 187 -8.82 3.77 -13.09
CA LEU A 187 -7.60 4.57 -13.23
C LEU A 187 -6.98 4.49 -14.64
N THR A 188 -7.55 3.71 -15.56
CA THR A 188 -6.99 3.46 -16.90
C THR A 188 -6.67 4.74 -17.67
N ASP A 189 -7.60 5.71 -17.69
CA ASP A 189 -7.40 6.96 -18.45
C ASP A 189 -6.31 7.85 -17.85
N ILE A 190 -6.15 7.80 -16.53
CA ILE A 190 -5.09 8.52 -15.82
C ILE A 190 -3.73 7.89 -16.12
N VAL A 191 -3.58 6.58 -15.88
CA VAL A 191 -2.28 5.91 -16.02
C VAL A 191 -1.81 5.83 -17.48
N ARG A 192 -2.74 5.87 -18.43
CA ARG A 192 -2.42 5.95 -19.87
C ARG A 192 -1.66 7.22 -20.23
N LYS A 193 -1.93 8.33 -19.55
CA LYS A 193 -1.34 9.65 -19.80
C LYS A 193 -0.23 9.98 -18.81
N TYR A 194 -0.15 9.26 -17.71
CA TYR A 194 0.80 9.54 -16.64
C TYR A 194 2.11 8.79 -16.86
N GLU A 195 3.21 9.55 -16.88
CA GLU A 195 4.55 9.01 -17.12
C GLU A 195 5.39 8.87 -15.84
N GLY A 196 4.77 9.02 -14.66
CA GLY A 196 5.40 8.80 -13.36
C GLY A 196 5.27 7.36 -12.88
N LYS A 197 5.39 7.14 -11.56
CA LYS A 197 5.30 5.83 -10.92
C LYS A 197 4.08 5.78 -10.01
N VAL A 198 3.15 4.88 -10.26
CA VAL A 198 1.94 4.65 -9.46
C VAL A 198 1.94 3.22 -8.94
N VAL A 199 1.70 3.04 -7.64
CA VAL A 199 1.57 1.72 -7.02
C VAL A 199 0.10 1.47 -6.69
N PHE A 200 -0.50 0.46 -7.29
CA PHE A 200 -1.83 0.01 -6.94
C PHE A 200 -1.75 -0.90 -5.73
N VAL A 201 -2.13 -0.35 -4.57
CA VAL A 201 -1.99 -1.01 -3.28
C VAL A 201 -2.99 -2.15 -3.18
N HIS A 202 -2.57 -3.27 -2.58
CA HIS A 202 -3.33 -4.52 -2.45
C HIS A 202 -3.57 -5.23 -3.79
N ALA A 203 -2.81 -4.90 -4.84
CA ALA A 203 -3.03 -5.38 -6.20
C ALA A 203 -4.49 -5.23 -6.67
N GLY A 204 -5.23 -4.29 -6.06
CA GLY A 204 -6.67 -4.14 -6.32
C GLY A 204 -7.54 -5.33 -5.89
N TYR A 205 -7.05 -6.24 -5.02
CA TYR A 205 -7.81 -7.42 -4.62
C TYR A 205 -9.27 -7.09 -4.26
N PRO A 206 -10.28 -7.82 -4.76
CA PRO A 206 -10.19 -9.06 -5.53
C PRO A 206 -10.03 -8.89 -7.06
N TYR A 207 -9.77 -7.68 -7.57
CA TYR A 207 -9.62 -7.36 -9.01
C TYR A 207 -8.16 -7.46 -9.49
N HIS A 208 -7.36 -8.33 -8.85
CA HIS A 208 -5.91 -8.44 -9.08
C HIS A 208 -5.53 -8.84 -10.51
N ARG A 209 -6.38 -9.58 -11.22
CA ARG A 209 -6.14 -9.94 -12.63
C ARG A 209 -6.15 -8.70 -13.54
N GLU A 210 -7.09 -7.77 -13.32
CA GLU A 210 -7.12 -6.49 -14.03
C GLU A 210 -5.86 -5.67 -13.72
N THR A 211 -5.49 -5.61 -12.42
CA THR A 211 -4.30 -4.88 -11.97
C THR A 211 -3.03 -5.46 -12.58
N ALA A 212 -2.90 -6.78 -12.64
CA ALA A 212 -1.77 -7.46 -13.27
C ALA A 212 -1.64 -7.06 -14.75
N TRP A 213 -2.73 -7.11 -15.51
CA TRP A 213 -2.74 -6.65 -16.90
C TRP A 213 -2.44 -5.15 -17.03
N MET A 214 -2.93 -4.30 -16.13
CA MET A 214 -2.59 -2.88 -16.14
C MET A 214 -1.09 -2.65 -15.91
N SER A 215 -0.45 -3.42 -15.03
CA SER A 215 1.00 -3.35 -14.81
C SER A 215 1.81 -3.80 -16.04
N TYR A 216 1.28 -4.75 -16.80
CA TYR A 216 1.88 -5.24 -18.04
C TYR A 216 1.84 -4.19 -19.17
N ILE A 217 0.68 -3.54 -19.35
CA ILE A 217 0.48 -2.62 -20.49
C ILE A 217 0.86 -1.17 -20.19
N PHE A 218 0.87 -0.73 -18.92
CA PHE A 218 1.22 0.64 -18.54
C PHE A 218 2.58 0.70 -17.81
N PRO A 219 3.61 1.33 -18.40
CA PRO A 219 4.93 1.44 -17.78
C PRO A 219 4.92 2.10 -16.40
N SER A 220 3.96 3.02 -16.16
CA SER A 220 3.80 3.74 -14.91
C SER A 220 3.25 2.89 -13.75
N VAL A 221 2.60 1.75 -14.02
CA VAL A 221 1.85 0.99 -13.03
C VAL A 221 2.71 -0.08 -12.37
N TYR A 222 2.80 -0.01 -11.05
CA TYR A 222 3.31 -1.01 -10.11
C TYR A 222 2.15 -1.52 -9.27
N LEU A 223 2.34 -2.63 -8.57
CA LEU A 223 1.36 -3.16 -7.62
C LEU A 223 2.04 -3.81 -6.41
N ASP A 224 1.36 -3.86 -5.28
CA ASP A 224 1.81 -4.63 -4.12
C ASP A 224 0.78 -5.68 -3.70
N VAL A 225 1.26 -6.74 -3.04
CA VAL A 225 0.42 -7.87 -2.60
C VAL A 225 0.00 -7.75 -1.13
N SER A 226 -0.04 -6.55 -0.60
CA SER A 226 -0.41 -6.31 0.80
C SER A 226 -1.87 -6.65 1.12
N GLN A 227 -2.22 -6.65 2.39
CA GLN A 227 -3.53 -6.94 2.96
C GLN A 227 -4.02 -8.38 2.72
N PHE A 228 -4.31 -8.79 1.50
CA PHE A 228 -4.85 -10.14 1.25
C PHE A 228 -3.85 -11.24 1.61
N ASN A 229 -2.55 -11.01 1.46
CA ASN A 229 -1.53 -12.00 1.78
C ASN A 229 -1.64 -12.51 3.24
N PRO A 230 -1.67 -11.67 4.30
CA PRO A 230 -1.90 -12.20 5.65
C PRO A 230 -3.37 -12.57 5.94
N LEU A 231 -4.34 -11.92 5.29
CA LEU A 231 -5.76 -12.10 5.63
C LEU A 231 -6.42 -13.32 4.99
N ALA A 232 -5.92 -13.77 3.83
CA ALA A 232 -6.45 -14.90 3.07
C ALA A 232 -5.30 -15.86 2.67
N PRO A 233 -4.62 -16.50 3.64
CA PRO A 233 -3.34 -17.19 3.42
C PRO A 233 -3.38 -18.31 2.40
N LEU A 234 -4.50 -19.02 2.26
CA LEU A 234 -4.63 -20.07 1.24
C LEU A 234 -4.87 -19.50 -0.17
N SER A 235 -5.63 -18.42 -0.26
CA SER A 235 -5.89 -17.77 -1.55
C SER A 235 -4.71 -16.93 -2.01
N ALA A 236 -3.89 -16.43 -1.10
CA ALA A 236 -2.74 -15.56 -1.40
C ALA A 236 -1.77 -16.23 -2.38
N PHE A 237 -1.50 -17.53 -2.24
CA PHE A 237 -0.68 -18.28 -3.18
C PHE A 237 -1.22 -18.17 -4.62
N ASN A 238 -2.51 -18.46 -4.83
CA ASN A 238 -3.11 -18.42 -6.16
C ASN A 238 -3.11 -16.99 -6.74
N VAL A 239 -3.41 -15.99 -5.92
CA VAL A 239 -3.41 -14.57 -6.33
C VAL A 239 -2.00 -14.13 -6.73
N ILE A 240 -0.99 -14.45 -5.93
CA ILE A 240 0.42 -14.14 -6.23
C ILE A 240 0.86 -14.84 -7.52
N LYS A 241 0.50 -16.11 -7.72
CA LYS A 241 0.78 -16.85 -8.95
C LYS A 241 0.16 -16.16 -10.17
N GLU A 242 -1.14 -15.84 -10.13
CA GLU A 242 -1.83 -15.16 -11.22
C GLU A 242 -1.23 -13.79 -11.55
N ILE A 243 -0.72 -13.07 -10.55
CA ILE A 243 -0.01 -11.80 -10.75
C ILE A 243 1.33 -12.05 -11.47
N PHE A 244 2.13 -13.01 -11.01
CA PHE A 244 3.45 -13.29 -11.61
C PHE A 244 3.40 -13.93 -12.98
N GLU A 245 2.27 -14.53 -13.38
CA GLU A 245 2.08 -15.01 -14.76
C GLU A 245 1.95 -13.87 -15.77
N VAL A 246 1.61 -12.65 -15.35
CA VAL A 246 1.28 -11.52 -16.23
C VAL A 246 2.16 -10.31 -15.97
N SER A 247 2.33 -9.93 -14.70
CA SER A 247 3.06 -8.69 -14.33
C SER A 247 4.56 -8.83 -14.56
N PRO A 248 5.23 -7.80 -15.13
CA PRO A 248 6.68 -7.78 -15.18
C PRO A 248 7.29 -7.88 -13.77
N ALA A 249 8.36 -8.66 -13.62
CA ALA A 249 9.00 -8.92 -12.32
C ALA A 249 9.40 -7.64 -11.56
N ASN A 250 9.78 -6.59 -12.29
CA ASN A 250 10.17 -5.30 -11.71
C ASN A 250 8.99 -4.37 -11.36
N LYS A 251 7.75 -4.89 -11.38
CA LYS A 251 6.53 -4.12 -11.10
C LYS A 251 5.78 -4.61 -9.86
N VAL A 252 6.12 -5.80 -9.34
CA VAL A 252 5.43 -6.44 -8.22
C VAL A 252 6.21 -6.22 -6.94
N LEU A 253 5.56 -5.69 -5.91
CA LEU A 253 6.15 -5.43 -4.60
C LEU A 253 5.49 -6.31 -3.53
N TYR A 254 6.27 -6.69 -2.54
CA TYR A 254 5.75 -7.26 -1.31
C TYR A 254 5.25 -6.15 -0.37
N GLY A 255 4.14 -6.40 0.33
CA GLY A 255 3.61 -5.57 1.40
C GLY A 255 2.78 -6.40 2.39
N SER A 256 2.57 -5.88 3.61
CA SER A 256 1.77 -6.57 4.63
C SER A 256 0.48 -5.84 5.01
N ASP A 257 0.44 -4.52 4.89
CA ASP A 257 -0.63 -3.66 5.43
C ASP A 257 -0.85 -3.86 6.94
N ALA A 258 0.25 -3.92 7.70
CA ALA A 258 0.26 -4.40 9.08
C ALA A 258 -0.34 -3.46 10.12
N PHE A 259 -0.68 -2.26 9.78
CA PHE A 259 -1.27 -1.19 10.62
C PHE A 259 -1.08 -1.39 12.14
N ASN A 260 -0.02 -0.85 12.73
CA ASN A 260 0.30 -0.85 14.18
C ASN A 260 0.33 -2.22 14.89
N VAL A 261 0.32 -3.35 14.16
CA VAL A 261 0.34 -4.70 14.72
C VAL A 261 1.53 -5.46 14.12
N PRO A 262 2.69 -5.52 14.81
CA PRO A 262 3.90 -6.10 14.27
C PRO A 262 3.77 -7.59 13.94
N GLU A 263 2.90 -8.30 14.62
CA GLU A 263 2.60 -9.71 14.33
C GLU A 263 1.95 -9.90 12.94
N ILE A 264 1.25 -8.89 12.43
CA ILE A 264 0.69 -8.94 11.06
C ILE A 264 1.82 -8.78 10.03
N ALA A 265 2.78 -7.89 10.28
CA ALA A 265 3.97 -7.75 9.42
C ALA A 265 4.78 -9.05 9.41
N TRP A 266 5.03 -9.61 10.59
CA TRP A 266 5.73 -10.89 10.76
C TRP A 266 5.03 -12.04 10.03
N LEU A 267 3.73 -12.23 10.26
CA LEU A 267 2.95 -13.30 9.63
C LEU A 267 2.90 -13.12 8.12
N GLY A 268 2.65 -11.90 7.65
CA GLY A 268 2.58 -11.58 6.23
C GLY A 268 3.88 -11.92 5.50
N ALA A 269 5.03 -11.56 6.07
CA ALA A 269 6.33 -11.88 5.48
C ALA A 269 6.60 -13.39 5.42
N LYS A 270 6.23 -14.13 6.47
CA LYS A 270 6.38 -15.60 6.47
C LYS A 270 5.48 -16.29 5.46
N LEU A 271 4.21 -15.89 5.40
CA LEU A 271 3.25 -16.44 4.43
C LEU A 271 3.62 -16.11 2.99
N ALA A 272 4.10 -14.90 2.72
CA ALA A 272 4.57 -14.53 1.38
C ALA A 272 5.75 -15.38 0.93
N LYS A 273 6.70 -15.65 1.84
CA LYS A 273 7.85 -16.53 1.55
C LYS A 273 7.40 -17.97 1.29
N GLU A 274 6.48 -18.48 2.09
CA GLU A 274 5.90 -19.82 1.89
C GLU A 274 5.19 -19.88 0.52
N SER A 275 4.35 -18.89 0.19
CA SER A 275 3.67 -18.82 -1.11
C SER A 275 4.65 -18.71 -2.29
N PHE A 276 5.76 -17.99 -2.11
CA PHE A 276 6.78 -17.88 -3.14
C PHE A 276 7.52 -19.21 -3.36
N GLU A 277 7.85 -19.95 -2.31
CA GLU A 277 8.50 -21.26 -2.45
C GLU A 277 7.57 -22.31 -3.11
N GLU A 278 6.26 -22.24 -2.85
CA GLU A 278 5.29 -23.06 -3.56
C GLU A 278 5.22 -22.67 -5.06
N LEU A 279 5.21 -21.37 -5.37
CA LEU A 279 5.26 -20.83 -6.72
C LEU A 279 6.52 -21.32 -7.46
N ARG A 280 7.69 -21.18 -6.83
CA ARG A 280 8.97 -21.65 -7.35
C ARG A 280 8.92 -23.12 -7.69
N SER A 281 8.43 -23.95 -6.76
CA SER A 281 8.29 -25.39 -6.98
C SER A 281 7.39 -25.73 -8.19
N GLU A 282 6.29 -24.98 -8.36
CA GLU A 282 5.38 -25.20 -9.49
C GLU A 282 6.00 -24.81 -10.84
N PHE A 283 6.70 -23.68 -10.91
CA PHE A 283 7.39 -23.24 -12.13
C PHE A 283 8.49 -24.23 -12.56
N LEU A 284 9.30 -24.71 -11.63
CA LEU A 284 10.36 -25.69 -11.89
C LEU A 284 9.76 -27.04 -12.34
N LYS A 285 8.74 -27.52 -11.64
CA LYS A 285 8.08 -28.80 -11.98
C LYS A 285 7.49 -28.80 -13.39
N ARG A 286 7.06 -27.63 -13.88
CA ARG A 286 6.47 -27.46 -15.21
C ARG A 286 7.48 -27.01 -16.27
N ASP A 287 8.74 -26.86 -15.90
CA ASP A 287 9.82 -26.38 -16.78
C ASP A 287 9.48 -25.01 -17.44
N LEU A 288 8.91 -24.08 -16.66
CA LEU A 288 8.48 -22.77 -17.15
C LEU A 288 9.52 -21.66 -16.90
N MET A 289 10.37 -21.80 -15.90
CA MET A 289 11.44 -20.86 -15.56
C MET A 289 12.66 -21.60 -15.02
N SER A 290 13.86 -21.03 -15.22
CA SER A 290 15.09 -21.53 -14.61
C SER A 290 15.18 -21.15 -13.10
N GLU A 291 16.07 -21.84 -12.36
CA GLU A 291 16.38 -21.47 -10.98
C GLU A 291 16.92 -20.03 -10.88
N GLU A 292 17.71 -19.61 -11.85
CA GLU A 292 18.28 -18.25 -11.93
C GLU A 292 17.18 -17.20 -12.11
N ASP A 293 16.21 -17.42 -13.02
CA ASP A 293 15.08 -16.53 -13.22
C ASP A 293 14.23 -16.40 -11.95
N LEU A 294 14.01 -17.51 -11.26
CA LEU A 294 13.22 -17.55 -10.03
C LEU A 294 13.91 -16.85 -8.86
N GLU A 295 15.25 -16.89 -8.77
CA GLU A 295 15.99 -16.11 -7.77
C GLU A 295 15.90 -14.60 -8.07
N VAL A 296 16.02 -14.20 -9.33
CA VAL A 296 15.79 -12.80 -9.75
C VAL A 296 14.38 -12.35 -9.39
N LEU A 297 13.36 -13.17 -9.68
CA LEU A 297 11.96 -12.88 -9.36
C LEU A 297 11.76 -12.68 -7.86
N LYS A 298 12.36 -13.55 -7.03
CA LYS A 298 12.30 -13.49 -5.57
C LYS A 298 12.92 -12.21 -5.02
N GLU A 299 14.14 -11.86 -5.46
CA GLU A 299 14.83 -10.65 -5.03
C GLU A 299 14.03 -9.39 -5.42
N ARG A 300 13.51 -9.35 -6.66
CA ARG A 300 12.66 -8.27 -7.15
C ARG A 300 11.42 -8.10 -6.27
N PHE A 301 10.73 -9.18 -6.01
CA PHE A 301 9.49 -9.17 -5.22
C PHE A 301 9.70 -8.70 -3.77
N PHE A 302 10.69 -9.28 -3.09
CA PHE A 302 10.83 -9.06 -1.65
C PHE A 302 11.55 -7.75 -1.29
N TYR A 303 12.46 -7.23 -2.12
CA TYR A 303 13.21 -6.03 -1.76
C TYR A 303 13.69 -5.15 -2.92
N LYS A 304 14.27 -5.67 -4.02
CA LYS A 304 14.89 -4.82 -5.05
C LYS A 304 13.93 -3.82 -5.68
N ASN A 305 12.69 -4.22 -5.95
CA ASN A 305 11.70 -3.27 -6.52
C ASN A 305 11.37 -2.14 -5.55
N ALA A 306 11.29 -2.43 -4.25
CA ALA A 306 11.04 -1.41 -3.24
C ALA A 306 12.27 -0.49 -3.06
N GLU A 307 13.48 -1.04 -3.05
CA GLU A 307 14.73 -0.27 -2.99
C GLU A 307 14.84 0.72 -4.15
N GLU A 308 14.63 0.27 -5.38
CA GLU A 308 14.68 1.11 -6.58
C GLU A 308 13.54 2.14 -6.66
N LEU A 309 12.35 1.79 -6.15
CA LEU A 309 11.17 2.64 -6.24
C LEU A 309 11.19 3.77 -5.20
N TYR A 310 11.67 3.49 -3.99
CA TYR A 310 11.62 4.39 -2.85
C TYR A 310 12.99 4.94 -2.40
N ASP A 311 14.05 4.62 -3.15
CA ASP A 311 15.41 5.09 -2.92
C ASP A 311 15.92 4.71 -1.51
N PHE A 312 15.96 3.39 -1.22
CA PHE A 312 16.49 2.84 0.04
C PHE A 312 18.00 2.90 0.11
#